data_1cb1f23ce4d354f818c8d6ee5a6dcac4
#
_entry.id   1cb1f23ce4d354f818c8d6ee5a6dcac4
#
_cell.length_a   1.000
_cell.length_b   1.000
_cell.length_c   1.000
_cell.angle_alpha   90.00
_cell.angle_beta   90.00
_cell.angle_gamma   90.00
#
_symmetry.space_group_name_H-M   'P 1'
#
loop_
_entity.id
_entity.type
_entity.pdbx_description
1 polymer ?
#
loop_
_entity_poly.entity_id
_entity_poly.type
_entity_poly.pdbx_seq_one_letter_code
_entity_poly.pdbx_strand_id
1 'polypeptide(L)'
;MAIVTTGAGGKVQLSKDFAFREFFNSSDVGPTTTFTDLFNDWDDKVRAVAPDIASGALSNAHGDWYEWLLAMASWNAFQRNRSNHIAVLLPNVSRLNIATLYTDELAKFIHDLRAKVLSSSTVEFISSNPDFVIIDTQLANPLIATREPITHIGPDTLNMLGTAYRVFESKCSFESIVGYLSVKNSLRPDRRLQMAHEGSLMKALYVHLQTRQWITDPKGIKYYAMSTKVGAPDIAALNTVATHSITTVQSRPQPAVDKAFEVNSLEQAELAFAEILSAV
;
A
#
# COMPACT_ATOMS: atom_id res chain seq x y z
N MET A 1 1.38 9.77 -26.64
CA MET A 1 0.91 10.52 -25.48
C MET A 1 1.99 11.50 -25.06
N ALA A 2 1.66 12.57 -24.35
CA ALA A 2 2.65 13.57 -23.91
C ALA A 2 2.82 13.51 -22.38
N ILE A 3 4.00 13.86 -21.89
CA ILE A 3 4.34 13.91 -20.45
C ILE A 3 3.41 14.91 -19.73
N VAL A 4 3.07 16.01 -20.40
CA VAL A 4 2.13 17.01 -19.88
C VAL A 4 0.98 17.23 -20.85
N THR A 5 -0.19 17.52 -20.31
CA THR A 5 -1.41 17.87 -21.05
C THR A 5 -1.97 19.19 -20.54
N THR A 6 -2.75 19.86 -21.34
CA THR A 6 -3.46 21.07 -20.92
C THR A 6 -4.90 20.69 -20.56
N GLY A 7 -5.25 20.80 -19.30
CA GLY A 7 -6.60 20.57 -18.81
C GLY A 7 -7.55 21.75 -19.04
N ALA A 8 -8.78 21.61 -18.58
CA ALA A 8 -9.77 22.67 -18.62
C ALA A 8 -9.25 23.94 -17.92
N GLY A 9 -9.42 25.10 -18.57
CA GLY A 9 -8.92 26.38 -18.07
C GLY A 9 -7.42 26.63 -18.28
N GLY A 10 -6.75 25.92 -19.19
CA GLY A 10 -5.33 26.12 -19.51
C GLY A 10 -4.34 25.59 -18.45
N LYS A 11 -4.80 24.89 -17.43
CA LYS A 11 -3.94 24.37 -16.37
C LYS A 11 -3.10 23.20 -16.88
N VAL A 12 -1.78 23.29 -16.70
CA VAL A 12 -0.85 22.21 -17.03
C VAL A 12 -1.06 21.04 -16.08
N GLN A 13 -1.21 19.84 -16.63
CA GLN A 13 -1.39 18.59 -15.89
C GLN A 13 -0.33 17.58 -16.30
N LEU A 14 0.24 16.88 -15.32
CA LEU A 14 1.20 15.81 -15.53
C LEU A 14 0.47 14.48 -15.81
N SER A 15 0.82 13.83 -16.91
CA SER A 15 0.42 12.45 -17.19
C SER A 15 1.37 11.51 -16.44
N LYS A 16 1.06 11.22 -15.18
CA LYS A 16 1.96 10.58 -14.22
C LYS A 16 2.42 9.19 -14.67
N ASP A 17 1.50 8.38 -15.20
CA ASP A 17 1.75 7.02 -15.73
C ASP A 17 2.65 7.04 -16.97
N PHE A 18 2.37 7.95 -17.89
CA PHE A 18 3.20 8.12 -19.08
C PHE A 18 4.60 8.63 -18.72
N ALA A 19 4.68 9.66 -17.87
CA ALA A 19 5.96 10.20 -17.39
C ALA A 19 6.79 9.15 -16.67
N PHE A 20 6.19 8.39 -15.75
CA PHE A 20 6.85 7.30 -15.05
C PHE A 20 7.46 6.28 -16.01
N ARG A 21 6.68 5.82 -16.98
CA ARG A 21 7.15 4.85 -17.97
C ARG A 21 8.32 5.37 -18.79
N GLU A 22 8.19 6.59 -19.34
CA GLU A 22 9.23 7.19 -20.16
C GLU A 22 10.51 7.44 -19.36
N PHE A 23 10.39 7.96 -18.15
CA PHE A 23 11.54 8.29 -17.34
C PHE A 23 12.21 7.04 -16.78
N PHE A 24 11.45 6.08 -16.27
CA PHE A 24 12.00 4.83 -15.76
C PHE A 24 12.80 4.09 -16.84
N ASN A 25 12.24 3.96 -18.04
CA ASN A 25 12.88 3.24 -19.13
C ASN A 25 14.06 3.99 -19.77
N SER A 26 14.11 5.32 -19.65
CA SER A 26 15.20 6.16 -20.17
C SER A 26 16.27 6.50 -19.14
N SER A 27 16.01 6.26 -17.87
CA SER A 27 16.97 6.50 -16.78
C SER A 27 17.76 5.22 -16.49
N ASP A 28 19.00 5.37 -16.05
CA ASP A 28 19.78 4.24 -15.48
C ASP A 28 19.34 4.02 -14.02
N VAL A 29 18.21 3.33 -13.85
CA VAL A 29 17.67 3.00 -12.55
C VAL A 29 18.38 1.76 -12.01
N GLY A 30 19.56 1.96 -11.44
CA GLY A 30 20.31 0.90 -10.76
C GLY A 30 19.66 0.48 -9.43
N PRO A 31 20.03 -0.69 -8.88
CA PRO A 31 19.48 -1.19 -7.62
C PRO A 31 19.65 -0.21 -6.45
N THR A 32 20.77 0.53 -6.43
CA THR A 32 21.18 1.47 -5.38
C THR A 32 20.83 2.93 -5.69
N THR A 33 20.29 3.23 -6.88
CA THR A 33 19.84 4.59 -7.21
C THR A 33 18.78 5.03 -6.23
N THR A 34 18.97 6.18 -5.57
CA THR A 34 18.00 6.63 -4.57
C THR A 34 16.75 7.16 -5.25
N PHE A 35 15.58 6.83 -4.71
CA PHE A 35 14.32 7.36 -5.21
C PHE A 35 14.24 8.88 -5.11
N THR A 36 14.90 9.45 -4.08
CA THR A 36 14.98 10.90 -3.91
C THR A 36 15.72 11.56 -5.09
N ASP A 37 16.88 11.04 -5.48
CA ASP A 37 17.63 11.56 -6.61
C ASP A 37 16.91 11.31 -7.93
N LEU A 38 16.29 10.16 -8.07
CA LEU A 38 15.49 9.79 -9.24
C LEU A 38 14.32 10.76 -9.44
N PHE A 39 13.59 11.10 -8.38
CA PHE A 39 12.46 12.03 -8.46
C PHE A 39 12.93 13.46 -8.74
N ASN A 40 14.08 13.88 -8.23
CA ASN A 40 14.66 15.18 -8.56
C ASN A 40 15.01 15.26 -10.05
N ASP A 41 15.66 14.24 -10.61
CA ASP A 41 15.97 14.16 -12.05
C ASP A 41 14.68 14.18 -12.90
N TRP A 42 13.65 13.46 -12.47
CA TRP A 42 12.37 13.43 -13.17
C TRP A 42 11.62 14.77 -13.08
N ASP A 43 11.70 15.45 -11.95
CA ASP A 43 11.16 16.82 -11.80
C ASP A 43 11.83 17.79 -12.78
N ASP A 44 13.16 17.72 -12.94
CA ASP A 44 13.90 18.54 -13.88
C ASP A 44 13.47 18.25 -15.34
N LYS A 45 13.29 16.98 -15.69
CA LYS A 45 12.77 16.57 -17.01
C LYS A 45 11.34 17.09 -17.26
N VAL A 46 10.46 17.05 -16.24
CA VAL A 46 9.12 17.61 -16.35
C VAL A 46 9.17 19.13 -16.52
N ARG A 47 10.00 19.83 -15.72
CA ARG A 47 10.15 21.29 -15.79
C ARG A 47 10.76 21.78 -17.10
N ALA A 48 11.61 20.95 -17.73
CA ALA A 48 12.16 21.25 -19.05
C ALA A 48 11.07 21.40 -20.13
N VAL A 49 9.96 20.64 -20.01
CA VAL A 49 8.82 20.72 -20.96
C VAL A 49 7.64 21.52 -20.41
N ALA A 50 7.57 21.78 -19.14
CA ALA A 50 6.51 22.52 -18.45
C ALA A 50 7.08 23.34 -17.28
N PRO A 51 7.77 24.49 -17.54
CA PRO A 51 8.43 25.26 -16.48
C PRO A 51 7.47 25.74 -15.38
N ASP A 52 6.23 26.01 -15.72
CA ASP A 52 5.21 26.55 -14.82
C ASP A 52 4.39 25.47 -14.09
N ILE A 53 4.82 24.21 -14.13
CA ILE A 53 4.10 23.14 -13.42
C ILE A 53 4.09 23.38 -11.91
N ALA A 54 2.92 23.25 -11.30
CA ALA A 54 2.78 23.45 -9.86
C ALA A 54 3.56 22.39 -9.06
N SER A 55 4.29 22.81 -8.02
CA SER A 55 5.03 21.90 -7.12
C SER A 55 4.13 20.84 -6.47
N GLY A 56 2.85 21.17 -6.21
CA GLY A 56 1.87 20.20 -5.71
C GLY A 56 1.55 19.07 -6.71
N ALA A 57 1.63 19.33 -8.02
CA ALA A 57 1.45 18.30 -9.04
C ALA A 57 2.61 17.31 -9.05
N LEU A 58 3.85 17.80 -8.90
CA LEU A 58 5.06 16.98 -8.77
C LEU A 58 5.04 16.17 -7.47
N SER A 59 4.72 16.80 -6.34
CA SER A 59 4.60 16.08 -5.07
C SER A 59 3.55 14.96 -5.09
N ASN A 60 2.45 15.16 -5.82
CA ASN A 60 1.44 14.12 -6.02
C ASN A 60 1.96 13.01 -6.95
N ALA A 61 2.77 13.35 -7.95
CA ALA A 61 3.39 12.36 -8.83
C ALA A 61 4.41 11.49 -8.06
N HIS A 62 5.23 12.10 -7.19
CA HIS A 62 6.17 11.37 -6.34
C HIS A 62 5.45 10.30 -5.48
N GLY A 63 4.24 10.60 -4.97
CA GLY A 63 3.44 9.61 -4.24
C GLY A 63 3.13 8.39 -5.12
N ASP A 64 2.54 8.62 -6.30
CA ASP A 64 2.17 7.54 -7.23
C ASP A 64 3.42 6.80 -7.75
N TRP A 65 4.50 7.52 -8.09
CA TRP A 65 5.75 6.92 -8.57
C TRP A 65 6.42 6.06 -7.50
N TYR A 66 6.40 6.50 -6.25
CA TYR A 66 6.91 5.72 -5.13
C TYR A 66 6.10 4.43 -4.95
N GLU A 67 4.78 4.50 -4.97
CA GLU A 67 3.91 3.33 -4.90
C GLU A 67 4.17 2.34 -6.05
N TRP A 68 4.38 2.82 -7.28
CA TRP A 68 4.66 1.95 -8.43
C TRP A 68 6.04 1.30 -8.36
N LEU A 69 7.08 2.02 -7.92
CA LEU A 69 8.41 1.43 -7.68
C LEU A 69 8.34 0.33 -6.62
N LEU A 70 7.60 0.56 -5.54
CA LEU A 70 7.40 -0.44 -4.50
C LEU A 70 6.54 -1.62 -4.99
N ALA A 71 5.53 -1.38 -5.81
CA ALA A 71 4.73 -2.45 -6.41
C ALA A 71 5.56 -3.36 -7.32
N MET A 72 6.46 -2.78 -8.11
CA MET A 72 7.44 -3.53 -8.92
C MET A 72 8.39 -4.35 -8.03
N ALA A 73 8.95 -3.73 -7.00
CA ALA A 73 9.87 -4.40 -6.08
C ALA A 73 9.18 -5.56 -5.34
N SER A 74 7.94 -5.36 -4.89
CA SER A 74 7.12 -6.42 -4.27
C SER A 74 6.87 -7.58 -5.24
N TRP A 75 6.47 -7.27 -6.48
CA TRP A 75 6.29 -8.26 -7.53
C TRP A 75 7.58 -9.04 -7.77
N ASN A 76 8.70 -8.35 -7.94
CA ASN A 76 9.99 -8.96 -8.19
C ASN A 76 10.47 -9.81 -7.01
N ALA A 77 10.29 -9.34 -5.78
CA ALA A 77 10.63 -10.11 -4.58
C ALA A 77 9.83 -11.42 -4.51
N PHE A 78 8.53 -11.37 -4.80
CA PHE A 78 7.68 -12.56 -4.87
C PHE A 78 8.17 -13.55 -5.95
N GLN A 79 8.51 -13.06 -7.15
CA GLN A 79 8.94 -13.91 -8.26
C GLN A 79 10.30 -14.59 -7.98
N ARG A 80 11.22 -13.87 -7.32
CA ARG A 80 12.58 -14.38 -7.03
C ARG A 80 12.63 -15.32 -5.85
N ASN A 81 11.91 -14.99 -4.77
CA ASN A 81 12.08 -15.67 -3.48
C ASN A 81 11.09 -16.82 -3.26
N ARG A 82 10.13 -17.03 -4.15
CA ARG A 82 9.05 -18.02 -4.00
C ARG A 82 8.43 -17.96 -2.59
N SER A 83 8.22 -16.74 -2.10
CA SER A 83 7.61 -16.50 -0.80
C SER A 83 6.25 -17.19 -0.66
N ASN A 84 5.87 -17.51 0.56
CA ASN A 84 4.51 -17.97 0.86
C ASN A 84 3.47 -16.84 0.81
N HIS A 85 3.90 -15.60 0.62
CA HIS A 85 3.03 -14.42 0.57
C HIS A 85 3.40 -13.52 -0.60
N ILE A 86 2.40 -12.74 -1.07
CA ILE A 86 2.56 -11.67 -2.03
C ILE A 86 1.96 -10.38 -1.48
N ALA A 87 2.61 -9.25 -1.69
CA ALA A 87 2.02 -7.93 -1.44
C ALA A 87 1.57 -7.33 -2.77
N VAL A 88 0.27 -7.00 -2.88
CA VAL A 88 -0.32 -6.38 -4.06
C VAL A 88 -0.80 -4.98 -3.76
N LEU A 89 -0.57 -4.07 -4.72
CA LEU A 89 -1.01 -2.68 -4.64
C LEU A 89 -2.54 -2.59 -4.67
N LEU A 90 -3.10 -1.77 -3.79
CA LEU A 90 -4.53 -1.48 -3.73
C LEU A 90 -4.81 -0.07 -4.29
N PRO A 91 -5.92 0.13 -4.98
CA PRO A 91 -6.36 1.48 -5.31
C PRO A 91 -6.85 2.19 -4.04
N ASN A 92 -6.90 3.52 -4.10
CA ASN A 92 -7.41 4.32 -3.00
C ASN A 92 -8.88 3.99 -2.67
N VAL A 93 -9.33 4.36 -1.46
CA VAL A 93 -10.66 4.04 -0.91
C VAL A 93 -11.84 4.52 -1.79
N SER A 94 -11.64 5.54 -2.61
CA SER A 94 -12.68 6.01 -3.55
C SER A 94 -12.98 5.03 -4.69
N ARG A 95 -12.07 4.08 -4.94
CA ARG A 95 -12.18 3.09 -6.02
C ARG A 95 -12.36 1.67 -5.51
N LEU A 96 -11.92 1.37 -4.31
CA LEU A 96 -12.01 0.05 -3.70
C LEU A 96 -12.36 0.16 -2.22
N ASN A 97 -13.28 -0.69 -1.79
CA ASN A 97 -13.48 -0.98 -0.38
C ASN A 97 -12.76 -2.29 -0.04
N ILE A 98 -11.85 -2.28 0.92
CA ILE A 98 -11.06 -3.46 1.32
C ILE A 98 -11.93 -4.68 1.63
N ALA A 99 -13.16 -4.48 2.07
CA ALA A 99 -14.12 -5.56 2.33
C ALA A 99 -14.39 -6.42 1.09
N THR A 100 -14.22 -5.87 -0.12
CA THR A 100 -14.48 -6.62 -1.38
C THR A 100 -13.46 -7.71 -1.65
N LEU A 101 -12.31 -7.72 -0.98
CA LEU A 101 -11.34 -8.81 -1.10
C LEU A 101 -11.81 -10.08 -0.38
N TYR A 102 -12.52 -9.91 0.71
CA TYR A 102 -13.01 -11.03 1.52
C TYR A 102 -14.16 -11.76 0.82
N THR A 103 -14.36 -13.01 1.22
CA THR A 103 -15.57 -13.76 0.83
C THR A 103 -16.84 -12.98 1.19
N ASP A 104 -17.93 -13.22 0.49
CA ASP A 104 -19.21 -12.52 0.69
C ASP A 104 -19.71 -12.60 2.14
N GLU A 105 -19.43 -13.71 2.83
CA GLU A 105 -19.79 -13.89 4.23
C GLU A 105 -19.02 -12.91 5.13
N LEU A 106 -17.70 -12.81 4.97
CA LEU A 106 -16.85 -11.89 5.75
C LEU A 106 -17.16 -10.43 5.41
N ALA A 107 -17.37 -10.14 4.13
CA ALA A 107 -17.75 -8.80 3.68
C ALA A 107 -19.06 -8.34 4.35
N LYS A 108 -20.05 -9.23 4.52
CA LYS A 108 -21.29 -8.92 5.26
C LYS A 108 -21.03 -8.53 6.70
N PHE A 109 -20.09 -9.16 7.41
CA PHE A 109 -19.76 -8.78 8.77
C PHE A 109 -19.15 -7.37 8.86
N ILE A 110 -18.35 -7.00 7.87
CA ILE A 110 -17.78 -5.64 7.79
C ILE A 110 -18.88 -4.62 7.49
N HIS A 111 -19.78 -4.91 6.57
CA HIS A 111 -20.92 -4.04 6.25
C HIS A 111 -21.89 -3.90 7.43
N ASP A 112 -22.16 -5.00 8.16
CA ASP A 112 -22.97 -4.97 9.38
C ASP A 112 -22.35 -4.08 10.47
N LEU A 113 -21.03 -4.15 10.66
CA LEU A 113 -20.33 -3.26 11.58
C LEU A 113 -20.53 -1.79 11.20
N ARG A 114 -20.35 -1.44 9.93
CA ARG A 114 -20.57 -0.07 9.43
C ARG A 114 -22.01 0.40 9.62
N ALA A 115 -22.97 -0.46 9.28
CA ALA A 115 -24.38 -0.16 9.46
C ALA A 115 -24.74 0.08 10.94
N LYS A 116 -24.20 -0.72 11.86
CA LYS A 116 -24.40 -0.55 13.29
C LYS A 116 -23.82 0.76 13.83
N VAL A 117 -22.61 1.14 13.41
CA VAL A 117 -22.00 2.42 13.77
C VAL A 117 -22.90 3.57 13.31
N LEU A 118 -23.35 3.54 12.05
CA LEU A 118 -24.20 4.58 11.48
C LEU A 118 -25.57 4.65 12.15
N SER A 119 -26.16 3.51 12.52
CA SER A 119 -27.50 3.46 13.15
C SER A 119 -27.49 3.83 14.63
N SER A 120 -26.37 3.62 15.32
CA SER A 120 -26.25 3.87 16.76
C SER A 120 -25.74 5.27 17.10
N SER A 121 -25.21 6.00 16.14
CA SER A 121 -24.62 7.33 16.35
C SER A 121 -24.63 8.15 15.05
N THR A 122 -24.40 9.46 15.18
CA THR A 122 -24.17 10.34 14.01
C THR A 122 -22.74 10.26 13.46
N VAL A 123 -21.96 9.26 13.91
CA VAL A 123 -20.55 9.08 13.56
C VAL A 123 -20.44 8.08 12.42
N GLU A 124 -19.69 8.40 11.40
CA GLU A 124 -19.38 7.49 10.29
C GLU A 124 -18.13 6.66 10.59
N PHE A 125 -18.19 5.38 10.24
CA PHE A 125 -17.02 4.52 10.23
C PHE A 125 -16.23 4.79 8.95
N ILE A 126 -15.36 5.78 9.00
CA ILE A 126 -14.48 6.14 7.90
C ILE A 126 -13.33 5.14 7.87
N SER A 127 -13.25 4.35 6.80
CA SER A 127 -12.10 3.49 6.53
C SER A 127 -11.30 4.08 5.38
N SER A 128 -9.97 4.12 5.52
CA SER A 128 -9.07 4.27 4.36
C SER A 128 -8.53 2.89 3.98
N ASN A 129 -8.12 2.72 2.74
CA ASN A 129 -7.41 1.52 2.35
C ASN A 129 -5.93 1.70 2.64
N PRO A 130 -5.26 0.66 3.18
CA PRO A 130 -3.81 0.56 3.10
C PRO A 130 -3.38 0.55 1.63
N ASP A 131 -2.14 0.96 1.36
CA ASP A 131 -1.65 1.03 -0.01
C ASP A 131 -1.37 -0.38 -0.58
N PHE A 132 -1.05 -1.37 0.28
CA PHE A 132 -0.87 -2.76 -0.11
C PHE A 132 -1.59 -3.73 0.84
N VAL A 133 -2.01 -4.86 0.30
CA VAL A 133 -2.46 -6.03 1.06
C VAL A 133 -1.47 -7.18 0.87
N ILE A 134 -1.18 -7.92 1.94
CA ILE A 134 -0.29 -9.09 1.94
C ILE A 134 -1.17 -10.34 2.04
N ILE A 135 -1.08 -11.20 1.02
CA ILE A 135 -1.99 -12.34 0.84
C ILE A 135 -1.17 -13.63 0.77
N ASP A 136 -1.67 -14.69 1.40
CA ASP A 136 -1.11 -16.04 1.33
C ASP A 136 -1.07 -16.55 -0.13
N THR A 137 0.07 -17.07 -0.55
CA THR A 137 0.28 -17.58 -1.91
C THR A 137 -0.46 -18.86 -2.22
N GLN A 138 -0.98 -19.58 -1.22
CA GLN A 138 -1.88 -20.70 -1.50
C GLN A 138 -3.11 -20.23 -2.27
N LEU A 139 -3.58 -19.01 -1.98
CA LEU A 139 -4.61 -18.36 -2.77
C LEU A 139 -4.06 -17.71 -4.04
N ALA A 140 -2.85 -17.10 -3.97
CA ALA A 140 -2.25 -16.33 -5.06
C ALA A 140 -1.74 -17.21 -6.20
N ASN A 141 -1.07 -18.32 -5.89
CA ASN A 141 -0.40 -19.17 -6.90
C ASN A 141 -1.29 -19.63 -8.05
N PRO A 142 -2.54 -20.07 -7.83
CA PRO A 142 -3.42 -20.44 -8.94
C PRO A 142 -3.97 -19.25 -9.70
N LEU A 143 -3.93 -18.04 -9.12
CA LEU A 143 -4.59 -16.84 -9.65
C LEU A 143 -3.63 -15.90 -10.38
N ILE A 144 -2.32 -15.99 -10.13
CA ILE A 144 -1.29 -15.18 -10.77
C ILE A 144 -0.57 -16.00 -11.82
N ALA A 145 -0.96 -15.80 -13.08
CA ALA A 145 -0.42 -16.59 -14.22
C ALA A 145 1.02 -16.19 -14.58
N THR A 146 1.37 -14.91 -14.48
CA THR A 146 2.69 -14.38 -14.85
C THR A 146 3.62 -14.41 -13.66
N ARG A 147 4.81 -14.95 -13.85
CA ARG A 147 5.83 -15.08 -12.80
C ARG A 147 7.18 -14.52 -13.22
N GLU A 148 7.19 -13.58 -14.15
CA GLU A 148 8.42 -12.95 -14.58
C GLU A 148 8.69 -11.66 -13.80
N PRO A 149 9.95 -11.41 -13.41
CA PRO A 149 10.35 -10.14 -12.83
C PRO A 149 10.16 -8.98 -13.81
N ILE A 150 9.70 -7.85 -13.31
CA ILE A 150 9.53 -6.62 -14.09
C ILE A 150 10.87 -5.90 -14.11
N THR A 151 11.47 -5.79 -15.31
CA THR A 151 12.71 -5.05 -15.55
C THR A 151 12.53 -3.86 -16.49
N HIS A 152 11.35 -3.78 -17.12
CA HIS A 152 10.99 -2.74 -18.09
C HIS A 152 9.50 -2.41 -17.92
N ILE A 153 9.15 -1.14 -18.03
CA ILE A 153 7.76 -0.68 -17.92
C ILE A 153 7.12 -0.62 -19.30
N GLY A 154 6.37 -1.66 -19.63
CA GLY A 154 5.55 -1.70 -20.83
C GLY A 154 4.26 -0.88 -20.70
N PRO A 155 3.48 -0.76 -21.81
CA PRO A 155 2.21 -0.01 -21.79
C PRO A 155 1.21 -0.50 -20.73
N ASP A 156 1.18 -1.80 -20.47
CA ASP A 156 0.21 -2.45 -19.59
C ASP A 156 0.77 -2.75 -18.19
N THR A 157 2.07 -2.53 -17.95
CA THR A 157 2.72 -2.92 -16.68
C THR A 157 2.08 -2.24 -15.47
N LEU A 158 1.86 -0.93 -15.54
CA LEU A 158 1.25 -0.19 -14.42
C LEU A 158 -0.22 -0.59 -14.21
N ASN A 159 -0.95 -0.84 -15.30
CA ASN A 159 -2.31 -1.34 -15.21
C ASN A 159 -2.34 -2.75 -14.60
N MET A 160 -1.44 -3.62 -14.97
CA MET A 160 -1.30 -4.95 -14.39
C MET A 160 -1.03 -4.87 -12.88
N LEU A 161 -0.05 -4.07 -12.44
CA LEU A 161 0.25 -3.87 -11.02
C LEU A 161 -0.93 -3.27 -10.27
N GLY A 162 -1.58 -2.25 -10.82
CA GLY A 162 -2.72 -1.56 -10.20
C GLY A 162 -4.03 -2.37 -10.22
N THR A 163 -4.10 -3.49 -10.94
CA THR A 163 -5.28 -4.35 -11.01
C THR A 163 -5.04 -5.78 -10.51
N ALA A 164 -3.82 -6.10 -10.08
CA ALA A 164 -3.45 -7.43 -9.59
C ALA A 164 -4.32 -7.88 -8.40
N TYR A 165 -4.80 -6.95 -7.56
CA TYR A 165 -5.70 -7.24 -6.45
C TYR A 165 -7.05 -7.86 -6.89
N ARG A 166 -7.51 -7.60 -8.12
CA ARG A 166 -8.84 -8.06 -8.60
C ARG A 166 -8.99 -9.57 -8.63
N VAL A 167 -7.87 -10.28 -8.81
CA VAL A 167 -7.91 -11.75 -8.79
C VAL A 167 -8.27 -12.32 -7.42
N PHE A 168 -8.22 -11.49 -6.38
CA PHE A 168 -8.53 -11.84 -4.99
C PHE A 168 -9.92 -11.36 -4.54
N GLU A 169 -10.63 -10.56 -5.35
CA GLU A 169 -11.97 -10.08 -5.00
C GLU A 169 -12.91 -11.24 -4.69
N SER A 170 -13.61 -11.14 -3.56
CA SER A 170 -14.54 -12.15 -3.01
C SER A 170 -13.93 -13.53 -2.73
N LYS A 171 -12.59 -13.64 -2.60
CA LYS A 171 -11.91 -14.93 -2.45
C LYS A 171 -11.12 -15.08 -1.16
N CYS A 172 -10.78 -13.99 -0.48
CA CYS A 172 -9.98 -14.06 0.74
C CYS A 172 -10.82 -14.57 1.92
N SER A 173 -10.41 -15.69 2.49
CA SER A 173 -10.89 -16.14 3.79
C SER A 173 -10.27 -15.27 4.90
N PHE A 174 -10.67 -15.50 6.15
CA PHE A 174 -10.13 -14.79 7.30
C PHE A 174 -8.60 -14.89 7.40
N GLU A 175 -8.04 -16.05 7.10
CA GLU A 175 -6.60 -16.32 7.20
C GLU A 175 -5.82 -15.99 5.92
N SER A 176 -6.49 -15.69 4.81
CA SER A 176 -5.82 -15.42 3.54
C SER A 176 -5.11 -14.07 3.52
N ILE A 177 -5.61 -13.08 4.27
CA ILE A 177 -4.97 -11.78 4.41
C ILE A 177 -4.17 -11.79 5.71
N VAL A 178 -2.85 -11.73 5.58
CA VAL A 178 -1.90 -11.84 6.71
C VAL A 178 -1.31 -10.50 7.14
N GLY A 179 -1.48 -9.47 6.33
CA GLY A 179 -1.00 -8.13 6.67
C GLY A 179 -1.38 -7.06 5.66
N TYR A 180 -1.01 -5.84 6.02
CA TYR A 180 -1.18 -4.63 5.23
C TYR A 180 0.07 -3.77 5.31
N LEU A 181 0.23 -2.89 4.33
CA LEU A 181 1.33 -1.95 4.27
C LEU A 181 0.81 -0.59 3.83
N SER A 182 1.16 0.46 4.55
CA SER A 182 0.95 1.84 4.13
C SER A 182 2.28 2.46 3.68
N VAL A 183 2.21 3.24 2.61
CA VAL A 183 3.37 3.80 1.93
C VAL A 183 3.21 5.31 1.81
N LYS A 184 4.23 6.05 2.21
CA LYS A 184 4.27 7.51 2.05
C LYS A 184 5.68 7.93 1.65
N ASN A 185 5.80 8.71 0.59
CA ASN A 185 7.10 9.23 0.17
C ASN A 185 7.81 10.05 1.27
N SER A 186 7.05 10.64 2.21
CA SER A 186 7.60 11.36 3.37
C SER A 186 6.70 11.23 4.60
N LEU A 187 7.31 11.11 5.80
CA LEU A 187 6.61 10.98 7.07
C LEU A 187 6.46 12.35 7.78
N ARG A 188 5.56 13.19 7.28
CA ARG A 188 5.13 14.38 8.02
C ARG A 188 4.25 13.98 9.19
N PRO A 189 4.07 14.84 10.23
CA PRO A 189 3.27 14.51 11.42
C PRO A 189 1.86 14.02 11.12
N ASP A 190 1.17 14.66 10.16
CA ASP A 190 -0.16 14.27 9.69
C ASP A 190 -0.19 12.86 9.10
N ARG A 191 0.85 12.50 8.35
CA ARG A 191 0.96 11.19 7.72
C ARG A 191 1.27 10.07 8.72
N ARG A 192 2.10 10.35 9.73
CA ARG A 192 2.35 9.40 10.84
C ARG A 192 1.07 9.05 11.58
N LEU A 193 0.27 10.07 11.91
CA LEU A 193 -1.02 9.87 12.58
C LEU A 193 -2.00 9.08 11.70
N GLN A 194 -2.04 9.38 10.40
CA GLN A 194 -2.87 8.63 9.45
C GLN A 194 -2.48 7.15 9.42
N MET A 195 -1.19 6.83 9.25
CA MET A 195 -0.72 5.44 9.20
C MET A 195 -1.00 4.67 10.49
N ALA A 196 -0.76 5.29 11.65
CA ALA A 196 -1.06 4.68 12.94
C ALA A 196 -2.57 4.45 13.13
N HIS A 197 -3.40 5.39 12.67
CA HIS A 197 -4.86 5.23 12.68
C HIS A 197 -5.31 4.08 11.77
N GLU A 198 -4.80 4.02 10.55
CA GLU A 198 -5.09 2.94 9.59
C GLU A 198 -4.69 1.58 10.14
N GLY A 199 -3.48 1.47 10.72
CA GLY A 199 -3.01 0.24 11.34
C GLY A 199 -3.90 -0.21 12.51
N SER A 200 -4.30 0.72 13.39
CA SER A 200 -5.26 0.45 14.45
C SER A 200 -6.61 -0.05 13.91
N LEU A 201 -7.09 0.58 12.84
CA LEU A 201 -8.37 0.25 12.22
C LEU A 201 -8.34 -1.14 11.57
N MET A 202 -7.28 -1.47 10.82
CA MET A 202 -7.14 -2.79 10.20
C MET A 202 -7.06 -3.91 11.23
N LYS A 203 -6.33 -3.69 12.33
CA LYS A 203 -6.27 -4.64 13.45
C LYS A 203 -7.62 -4.76 14.18
N ALA A 204 -8.35 -3.67 14.37
CA ALA A 204 -9.70 -3.71 14.95
C ALA A 204 -10.69 -4.49 14.05
N LEU A 205 -10.59 -4.30 12.73
CA LEU A 205 -11.40 -5.03 11.76
C LEU A 205 -11.09 -6.53 11.79
N TYR A 206 -9.82 -6.90 11.88
CA TYR A 206 -9.41 -8.29 12.03
C TYR A 206 -10.01 -8.93 13.29
N VAL A 207 -9.93 -8.26 14.45
CA VAL A 207 -10.53 -8.75 15.71
C VAL A 207 -12.04 -8.84 15.61
N HIS A 208 -12.70 -7.92 14.91
CA HIS A 208 -14.13 -8.02 14.64
C HIS A 208 -14.49 -9.28 13.85
N LEU A 209 -13.78 -9.54 12.74
CA LEU A 209 -13.99 -10.75 11.94
C LEU A 209 -13.69 -12.02 12.71
N GLN A 210 -12.59 -12.04 13.49
CA GLN A 210 -12.24 -13.14 14.38
C GLN A 210 -13.39 -13.48 15.34
N THR A 211 -13.94 -12.46 15.99
CA THR A 211 -15.03 -12.63 16.97
C THR A 211 -16.31 -13.13 16.28
N ARG A 212 -16.62 -12.63 15.09
CA ARG A 212 -17.82 -13.04 14.34
C ARG A 212 -17.74 -14.49 13.85
N GLN A 213 -16.54 -15.02 13.66
CA GLN A 213 -16.29 -16.41 13.25
C GLN A 213 -15.92 -17.36 14.41
N TRP A 214 -15.90 -16.86 15.65
CA TRP A 214 -15.55 -17.64 16.85
C TRP A 214 -14.15 -18.29 16.77
N ILE A 215 -13.18 -17.61 16.14
CA ILE A 215 -11.80 -18.10 16.03
C ILE A 215 -11.09 -17.87 17.35
N THR A 216 -10.67 -18.95 18.02
CA THR A 216 -10.10 -18.92 19.38
C THR A 216 -8.58 -18.76 19.37
N ASP A 217 -7.89 -19.18 18.30
CA ASP A 217 -6.42 -19.09 18.16
C ASP A 217 -6.06 -18.40 16.83
N PRO A 218 -6.20 -17.07 16.75
CA PRO A 218 -5.89 -16.31 15.53
C PRO A 218 -4.39 -16.12 15.36
N LYS A 219 -3.89 -16.22 14.14
CA LYS A 219 -2.48 -15.91 13.82
C LYS A 219 -2.11 -14.44 14.04
N GLY A 220 -3.13 -13.56 14.05
CA GLY A 220 -2.96 -12.12 14.09
C GLY A 220 -2.75 -11.53 12.69
N ILE A 221 -2.82 -10.21 12.60
CA ILE A 221 -2.57 -9.48 11.37
C ILE A 221 -1.46 -8.46 11.57
N LYS A 222 -0.59 -8.30 10.59
CA LYS A 222 0.51 -7.33 10.63
C LYS A 222 0.15 -6.06 9.90
N TYR A 223 0.68 -4.96 10.37
CA TYR A 223 0.59 -3.68 9.69
C TYR A 223 1.97 -3.04 9.59
N TYR A 224 2.39 -2.74 8.38
CA TYR A 224 3.71 -2.20 8.08
C TYR A 224 3.62 -0.77 7.53
N ALA A 225 4.70 -0.03 7.64
CA ALA A 225 4.87 1.29 7.06
C ALA A 225 6.15 1.36 6.23
N MET A 226 6.13 2.07 5.10
CA MET A 226 7.31 2.37 4.30
C MET A 226 7.39 3.85 3.97
N SER A 227 8.62 4.39 4.01
CA SER A 227 8.90 5.75 3.56
C SER A 227 10.35 5.89 3.09
N THR A 228 10.65 6.91 2.27
CA THR A 228 12.02 7.17 1.81
C THR A 228 12.96 7.53 2.95
N LYS A 229 12.42 8.04 4.06
CA LYS A 229 13.19 8.34 5.27
C LYS A 229 12.36 8.04 6.52
N VAL A 230 12.95 7.33 7.48
CA VAL A 230 12.31 6.96 8.75
C VAL A 230 13.26 7.25 9.91
N GLY A 231 12.95 8.26 10.72
CA GLY A 231 13.73 8.60 11.91
C GLY A 231 13.19 7.99 13.20
N ALA A 232 13.94 8.07 14.28
CA ALA A 232 13.50 7.59 15.60
C ALA A 232 12.16 8.20 16.08
N PRO A 233 11.87 9.50 15.86
CA PRO A 233 10.55 10.06 16.19
C PRO A 233 9.40 9.46 15.36
N ASP A 234 9.68 9.04 14.11
CA ASP A 234 8.68 8.41 13.25
C ASP A 234 8.35 7.01 13.77
N ILE A 235 9.38 6.23 14.10
CA ILE A 235 9.23 4.90 14.70
C ILE A 235 8.41 4.98 15.99
N ALA A 236 8.74 5.92 16.88
CA ALA A 236 8.02 6.10 18.14
C ALA A 236 6.54 6.44 17.94
N ALA A 237 6.23 7.32 16.96
CA ALA A 237 4.86 7.71 16.66
C ALA A 237 4.06 6.57 16.00
N LEU A 238 4.68 5.81 15.11
CA LEU A 238 4.05 4.69 14.41
C LEU A 238 3.84 3.48 15.33
N ASN A 239 4.75 3.25 16.28
CA ASN A 239 4.66 2.18 17.28
C ASN A 239 3.70 2.52 18.44
N THR A 240 2.83 3.54 18.29
CA THR A 240 1.78 3.82 19.27
C THR A 240 0.84 2.62 19.41
N VAL A 241 0.22 2.50 20.58
CA VAL A 241 -0.70 1.39 20.84
C VAL A 241 -1.93 1.44 19.94
N ALA A 242 -2.29 0.31 19.36
CA ALA A 242 -3.54 0.17 18.62
C ALA A 242 -4.74 0.28 19.58
N THR A 243 -5.58 1.28 19.38
CA THR A 243 -6.63 1.69 20.32
C THR A 243 -7.55 0.55 20.75
N HIS A 244 -7.94 -0.34 19.82
CA HIS A 244 -8.80 -1.48 20.13
C HIS A 244 -8.19 -2.44 21.15
N SER A 245 -6.86 -2.56 21.19
CA SER A 245 -6.15 -3.53 22.03
C SER A 245 -6.11 -3.12 23.52
N ILE A 246 -6.42 -1.87 23.84
CA ILE A 246 -6.49 -1.39 25.22
C ILE A 246 -7.92 -1.37 25.79
N THR A 247 -8.92 -1.59 24.95
CA THR A 247 -10.35 -1.57 25.37
C THR A 247 -10.91 -2.96 25.65
N THR A 248 -10.17 -4.01 25.31
CA THR A 248 -10.60 -5.41 25.51
C THR A 248 -9.76 -6.05 26.60
N VAL A 249 -10.37 -6.51 27.68
CA VAL A 249 -9.69 -7.06 28.88
C VAL A 249 -8.77 -8.25 28.57
N GLN A 250 -9.04 -8.99 27.49
CA GLN A 250 -8.28 -10.16 27.09
C GLN A 250 -7.24 -9.90 25.99
N SER A 251 -7.19 -8.70 25.44
CA SER A 251 -6.25 -8.34 24.39
C SER A 251 -4.90 -7.93 24.98
N ARG A 252 -3.81 -8.47 24.43
CA ARG A 252 -2.48 -7.90 24.68
C ARG A 252 -2.35 -6.61 23.92
N PRO A 253 -1.79 -5.55 24.54
CA PRO A 253 -1.49 -4.32 23.81
C PRO A 253 -0.64 -4.59 22.57
N GLN A 254 -1.08 -4.10 21.43
CA GLN A 254 -0.41 -4.27 20.15
C GLN A 254 -0.01 -2.90 19.59
N PRO A 255 1.11 -2.76 18.89
CA PRO A 255 1.43 -1.52 18.19
C PRO A 255 0.44 -1.31 17.05
N ALA A 256 0.19 -0.05 16.70
CA ALA A 256 -0.62 0.29 15.53
C ALA A 256 0.10 -0.14 14.23
N VAL A 257 1.42 0.10 14.16
CA VAL A 257 2.31 -0.33 13.08
C VAL A 257 3.35 -1.27 13.69
N ASP A 258 3.46 -2.50 13.18
CA ASP A 258 4.38 -3.52 13.70
C ASP A 258 5.83 -3.19 13.38
N LYS A 259 6.10 -2.66 12.17
CA LYS A 259 7.43 -2.21 11.77
C LYS A 259 7.34 -1.14 10.69
N ALA A 260 8.24 -0.17 10.78
CA ALA A 260 8.47 0.84 9.74
C ALA A 260 9.81 0.59 9.04
N PHE A 261 9.81 0.71 7.71
CA PHE A 261 10.98 0.51 6.87
C PHE A 261 11.36 1.82 6.19
N GLU A 262 12.65 2.15 6.23
CA GLU A 262 13.23 3.16 5.37
C GLU A 262 13.57 2.50 4.03
N VAL A 263 12.96 3.01 2.95
CA VAL A 263 13.09 2.43 1.62
C VAL A 263 13.26 3.54 0.60
N ASN A 264 14.49 3.78 0.19
CA ASN A 264 14.85 4.84 -0.76
C ASN A 264 15.61 4.31 -2.00
N SER A 265 15.54 3.00 -2.26
CA SER A 265 16.07 2.39 -3.49
C SER A 265 15.35 1.07 -3.79
N LEU A 266 15.51 0.56 -5.02
CA LEU A 266 14.94 -0.75 -5.40
C LEU A 266 15.53 -1.89 -4.57
N GLU A 267 16.83 -1.86 -4.27
CA GLU A 267 17.49 -2.86 -3.42
C GLU A 267 16.88 -2.88 -2.01
N GLN A 268 16.74 -1.70 -1.40
CA GLN A 268 16.10 -1.58 -0.08
C GLN A 268 14.64 -2.05 -0.11
N ALA A 269 13.92 -1.76 -1.19
CA ALA A 269 12.54 -2.21 -1.37
C ALA A 269 12.46 -3.74 -1.46
N GLU A 270 13.29 -4.37 -2.27
CA GLU A 270 13.33 -5.84 -2.40
C GLU A 270 13.70 -6.51 -1.07
N LEU A 271 14.67 -5.97 -0.32
CA LEU A 271 15.04 -6.48 1.00
C LEU A 271 13.89 -6.33 2.01
N ALA A 272 13.23 -5.19 2.03
CA ALA A 272 12.09 -4.95 2.90
C ALA A 272 10.92 -5.89 2.58
N PHE A 273 10.59 -6.09 1.31
CA PHE A 273 9.56 -7.05 0.92
C PHE A 273 9.97 -8.50 1.19
N ALA A 274 11.24 -8.87 1.01
CA ALA A 274 11.71 -10.21 1.38
C ALA A 274 11.51 -10.46 2.88
N GLU A 275 11.81 -9.49 3.74
CA GLU A 275 11.56 -9.59 5.17
C GLU A 275 10.06 -9.65 5.48
N ILE A 276 9.26 -8.74 4.95
CA ILE A 276 7.80 -8.70 5.18
C ILE A 276 7.15 -10.01 4.78
N LEU A 277 7.45 -10.51 3.58
CA LEU A 277 6.84 -11.71 3.02
C LEU A 277 7.30 -13.01 3.69
N SER A 278 8.37 -12.97 4.50
CA SER A 278 8.86 -14.11 5.29
C SER A 278 8.42 -14.07 6.76
N ALA A 279 8.02 -12.89 7.26
CA ALA A 279 7.71 -12.67 8.69
C ALA A 279 6.23 -12.87 9.05
N VAL A 280 5.38 -13.15 8.09
CA VAL A 280 3.92 -13.35 8.24
C VAL A 280 3.49 -14.79 8.06
#